data_7e49ea9d5783dcdb0d2b21f6b3b30ca5
#
_entry.id   7e49ea9d5783dcdb0d2b21f6b3b30ca5
#
_cell.length_a   1.000
_cell.length_b   1.000
_cell.length_c   1.000
_cell.angle_alpha   90.00
_cell.angle_beta   90.00
_cell.angle_gamma   90.00
#
_symmetry.space_group_name_H-M   'P 1'
#
loop_
_entity.id
_entity.type
_entity.pdbx_description
1 polymer ?
#
loop_
_entity_poly.entity_id
_entity_poly.type
_entity_poly.pdbx_seq_one_letter_code
_entity_poly.pdbx_strand_id
1 'polypeptide(L)'
;MSAEEQVKLSNFSDIFSVEGKVAVVTGGSRGLGLHAASGLLQAGCSKVYITSRKKAACDEAVAALNALPNKRPGAQAISVPADSAKMEELDRLVAEVSKTTDHVDILFANAGATWGEKFDTHPEKMFSKVMDLNVKSVFYTIQKFTPLLTKKATLQNPSRVIITASVAGIGIGTVGENATPSYSASKAAAIHIAKNLAVELGPRHVLTNAIAPGFYPSKMASGLIEAKGGMKEMENYSPNGRLGKPEDIAGLVVFLSSRASSHLNGAVITTDGGAVLKGRL
;
A
#
# COMPACT_ATOMS: atom_id res chain seq x y z
N MET A 1 17.70 -29.03 -20.48
CA MET A 1 16.29 -28.67 -20.87
C MET A 1 16.29 -28.29 -22.34
N SER A 2 15.43 -28.90 -23.16
CA SER A 2 15.24 -28.51 -24.56
C SER A 2 14.49 -27.14 -24.63
N ALA A 3 14.53 -26.48 -25.80
CA ALA A 3 13.75 -25.26 -25.99
C ALA A 3 12.24 -25.50 -25.80
N GLU A 4 11.77 -26.67 -26.23
CA GLU A 4 10.37 -27.11 -26.05
C GLU A 4 9.95 -27.20 -24.57
N GLU A 5 10.83 -27.67 -23.69
CA GLU A 5 10.60 -27.69 -22.25
C GLU A 5 10.62 -26.30 -21.62
N GLN A 6 11.52 -25.43 -22.11
CA GLN A 6 11.69 -24.08 -21.57
C GLN A 6 10.52 -23.14 -21.87
N VAL A 7 9.79 -23.34 -22.97
CA VAL A 7 8.63 -22.49 -23.33
C VAL A 7 7.33 -22.89 -22.60
N LYS A 8 7.31 -24.04 -21.91
CA LYS A 8 6.11 -24.51 -21.18
C LYS A 8 5.97 -23.76 -19.87
N LEU A 9 5.06 -22.78 -19.83
CA LEU A 9 4.74 -22.00 -18.64
C LEU A 9 3.46 -22.56 -17.98
N SER A 10 3.57 -22.94 -16.71
CA SER A 10 2.44 -23.50 -15.96
C SER A 10 1.40 -22.42 -15.61
N ASN A 11 0.16 -22.60 -16.07
CA ASN A 11 -0.99 -21.76 -15.72
C ASN A 11 -0.72 -20.25 -15.94
N PHE A 12 -0.16 -19.89 -17.09
CA PHE A 12 0.19 -18.51 -17.40
C PHE A 12 -1.05 -17.61 -17.51
N SER A 13 -2.19 -18.12 -17.98
CA SER A 13 -3.46 -17.40 -18.06
C SER A 13 -3.89 -16.76 -16.72
N ASP A 14 -3.58 -17.43 -15.61
CA ASP A 14 -4.01 -17.02 -14.28
C ASP A 14 -2.90 -16.34 -13.46
N ILE A 15 -1.79 -16.00 -14.12
CA ILE A 15 -0.59 -15.51 -13.42
C ILE A 15 -0.83 -14.21 -12.62
N PHE A 16 -1.75 -13.35 -13.09
CA PHE A 16 -2.15 -12.10 -12.44
C PHE A 16 -3.41 -12.23 -11.57
N SER A 17 -3.99 -13.43 -11.48
CA SER A 17 -5.21 -13.64 -10.70
C SER A 17 -4.97 -13.50 -9.21
N VAL A 18 -5.90 -12.83 -8.54
CA VAL A 18 -6.03 -12.80 -7.07
C VAL A 18 -7.36 -13.41 -6.62
N GLU A 19 -7.89 -14.31 -7.46
CA GLU A 19 -9.18 -14.97 -7.25
C GLU A 19 -9.26 -15.66 -5.89
N GLY A 20 -10.39 -15.42 -5.19
CA GLY A 20 -10.68 -16.03 -3.92
C GLY A 20 -9.86 -15.50 -2.73
N LYS A 21 -8.84 -14.68 -2.95
CA LYS A 21 -7.97 -14.15 -1.90
C LYS A 21 -8.71 -13.21 -0.96
N VAL A 22 -8.21 -13.16 0.29
CA VAL A 22 -8.68 -12.28 1.35
C VAL A 22 -7.65 -11.18 1.57
N ALA A 23 -8.08 -9.93 1.46
CA ALA A 23 -7.21 -8.76 1.60
C ALA A 23 -7.62 -7.84 2.75
N VAL A 24 -6.63 -7.23 3.40
CA VAL A 24 -6.81 -6.15 4.37
C VAL A 24 -6.06 -4.91 3.87
N VAL A 25 -6.75 -3.76 3.83
CA VAL A 25 -6.21 -2.49 3.35
C VAL A 25 -6.30 -1.44 4.44
N THR A 26 -5.17 -1.05 5.03
CA THR A 26 -5.14 0.06 5.99
C THR A 26 -5.12 1.41 5.25
N GLY A 27 -5.80 2.41 5.80
CA GLY A 27 -6.01 3.68 5.08
C GLY A 27 -6.83 3.51 3.81
N GLY A 28 -7.70 2.48 3.74
CA GLY A 28 -8.44 2.06 2.56
C GLY A 28 -9.68 2.90 2.22
N SER A 29 -10.05 3.89 3.04
CA SER A 29 -11.27 4.68 2.82
C SER A 29 -11.14 5.77 1.75
N ARG A 30 -9.95 6.03 1.21
CA ARG A 30 -9.71 7.04 0.16
C ARG A 30 -8.31 6.89 -0.47
N GLY A 31 -8.08 7.61 -1.58
CA GLY A 31 -6.78 7.72 -2.25
C GLY A 31 -6.20 6.37 -2.62
N LEU A 32 -4.87 6.20 -2.48
CA LEU A 32 -4.16 4.99 -2.91
C LEU A 32 -4.73 3.71 -2.31
N GLY A 33 -5.13 3.74 -1.02
CA GLY A 33 -5.73 2.58 -0.37
C GLY A 33 -7.07 2.18 -0.99
N LEU A 34 -7.92 3.15 -1.33
CA LEU A 34 -9.21 2.88 -1.98
C LEU A 34 -9.01 2.37 -3.42
N HIS A 35 -8.05 2.96 -4.16
CA HIS A 35 -7.72 2.49 -5.51
C HIS A 35 -7.21 1.05 -5.51
N ALA A 36 -6.32 0.71 -4.56
CA ALA A 36 -5.85 -0.65 -4.37
C ALA A 36 -6.97 -1.63 -4.00
N ALA A 37 -7.85 -1.24 -3.07
CA ALA A 37 -9.00 -2.04 -2.67
C ALA A 37 -9.96 -2.32 -3.83
N SER A 38 -10.21 -1.30 -4.66
CA SER A 38 -11.00 -1.42 -5.88
C SER A 38 -10.36 -2.40 -6.86
N GLY A 39 -9.06 -2.26 -7.12
CA GLY A 39 -8.32 -3.18 -7.99
C GLY A 39 -8.36 -4.64 -7.50
N LEU A 40 -8.10 -4.86 -6.21
CA LEU A 40 -8.13 -6.20 -5.61
C LEU A 40 -9.51 -6.84 -5.71
N LEU A 41 -10.58 -6.08 -5.44
CA LEU A 41 -11.95 -6.59 -5.52
C LEU A 41 -12.33 -6.95 -6.96
N GLN A 42 -12.00 -6.09 -7.93
CA GLN A 42 -12.27 -6.31 -9.35
C GLN A 42 -11.40 -7.44 -9.94
N ALA A 43 -10.17 -7.61 -9.44
CA ALA A 43 -9.27 -8.68 -9.87
C ALA A 43 -9.60 -10.06 -9.25
N GLY A 44 -10.62 -10.14 -8.38
CA GLY A 44 -11.17 -11.42 -7.92
C GLY A 44 -11.02 -11.73 -6.43
N CYS A 45 -10.51 -10.82 -5.59
CA CYS A 45 -10.52 -11.04 -4.15
C CYS A 45 -11.96 -11.30 -3.65
N SER A 46 -12.12 -12.32 -2.82
CA SER A 46 -13.42 -12.69 -2.23
C SER A 46 -13.84 -11.73 -1.12
N LYS A 47 -12.86 -11.23 -0.34
CA LYS A 47 -13.08 -10.27 0.74
C LYS A 47 -11.97 -9.21 0.73
N VAL A 48 -12.36 -7.94 0.88
CA VAL A 48 -11.44 -6.82 1.05
C VAL A 48 -11.86 -6.02 2.27
N TYR A 49 -11.13 -6.14 3.37
CA TYR A 49 -11.37 -5.38 4.58
C TYR A 49 -10.78 -3.99 4.47
N ILE A 50 -11.62 -2.98 4.69
CA ILE A 50 -11.24 -1.57 4.64
C ILE A 50 -11.16 -1.03 6.06
N THR A 51 -9.99 -0.51 6.43
CA THR A 51 -9.83 0.16 7.72
C THR A 51 -9.29 1.57 7.57
N SER A 52 -9.86 2.48 8.34
CA SER A 52 -9.36 3.82 8.62
C SER A 52 -10.05 4.36 9.88
N ARG A 53 -9.61 5.51 10.41
CA ARG A 53 -10.08 6.06 11.69
C ARG A 53 -11.56 6.46 11.70
N LYS A 54 -12.10 6.94 10.57
CA LYS A 54 -13.46 7.46 10.47
C LYS A 54 -14.40 6.39 9.95
N LYS A 55 -15.30 5.89 10.82
CA LYS A 55 -16.31 4.89 10.46
C LYS A 55 -17.10 5.29 9.22
N ALA A 56 -17.67 6.48 9.20
CA ALA A 56 -18.47 6.95 8.08
C ALA A 56 -17.72 6.90 6.73
N ALA A 57 -16.42 7.27 6.72
CA ALA A 57 -15.62 7.21 5.51
C ALA A 57 -15.29 5.76 5.08
N CYS A 58 -15.16 4.82 6.03
CA CYS A 58 -15.01 3.40 5.70
C CYS A 58 -16.32 2.84 5.12
N ASP A 59 -17.44 3.18 5.73
CA ASP A 59 -18.77 2.69 5.30
C ASP A 59 -19.12 3.22 3.90
N GLU A 60 -18.85 4.50 3.61
CA GLU A 60 -19.01 5.11 2.28
C GLU A 60 -18.12 4.41 1.23
N ALA A 61 -16.85 4.18 1.55
CA ALA A 61 -15.94 3.47 0.65
C ALA A 61 -16.40 2.04 0.37
N VAL A 62 -16.86 1.33 1.40
CA VAL A 62 -17.37 -0.04 1.29
C VAL A 62 -18.64 -0.09 0.47
N ALA A 63 -19.56 0.87 0.65
CA ALA A 63 -20.77 0.96 -0.17
C ALA A 63 -20.43 1.14 -1.66
N ALA A 64 -19.51 2.05 -1.98
CA ALA A 64 -19.04 2.29 -3.34
C ALA A 64 -18.35 1.05 -3.95
N LEU A 65 -17.46 0.37 -3.19
CA LEU A 65 -16.80 -0.84 -3.64
C LEU A 65 -17.79 -1.99 -3.89
N ASN A 66 -18.77 -2.16 -3.02
CA ASN A 66 -19.78 -3.21 -3.17
C ASN A 66 -20.75 -2.97 -4.33
N ALA A 67 -20.91 -1.71 -4.76
CA ALA A 67 -21.71 -1.32 -5.92
C ALA A 67 -20.99 -1.54 -7.27
N LEU A 68 -19.70 -1.90 -7.29
CA LEU A 68 -18.95 -2.14 -8.53
C LEU A 68 -19.59 -3.28 -9.35
N PRO A 69 -19.92 -3.05 -10.64
CA PRO A 69 -20.65 -4.03 -11.45
C PRO A 69 -19.75 -5.21 -11.88
N ASN A 70 -18.46 -5.03 -11.92
CA ASN A 70 -17.48 -5.99 -12.46
C ASN A 70 -16.74 -6.78 -11.37
N LYS A 71 -17.14 -6.69 -10.10
CA LYS A 71 -16.65 -7.60 -9.07
C LYS A 71 -17.27 -8.99 -9.21
N ARG A 72 -16.59 -10.01 -8.71
CA ARG A 72 -17.15 -11.38 -8.74
C ARG A 72 -18.40 -11.51 -7.92
N PRO A 73 -19.35 -12.40 -8.32
CA PRO A 73 -20.47 -12.76 -7.49
C PRO A 73 -20.02 -13.24 -6.10
N GLY A 74 -20.61 -12.73 -5.04
CA GLY A 74 -20.25 -13.05 -3.65
C GLY A 74 -19.02 -12.30 -3.11
N ALA A 75 -18.22 -11.65 -3.95
CA ALA A 75 -17.10 -10.81 -3.49
C ALA A 75 -17.62 -9.55 -2.76
N GLN A 76 -16.98 -9.21 -1.64
CA GLN A 76 -17.43 -8.10 -0.80
C GLN A 76 -16.28 -7.30 -0.18
N ALA A 77 -16.47 -5.99 -0.11
CA ALA A 77 -15.74 -5.11 0.78
C ALA A 77 -16.40 -5.06 2.16
N ILE A 78 -15.61 -4.99 3.23
CA ILE A 78 -16.08 -5.01 4.61
C ILE A 78 -15.42 -3.86 5.38
N SER A 79 -16.24 -3.07 6.09
CA SER A 79 -15.79 -1.94 6.90
C SER A 79 -15.36 -2.41 8.29
N VAL A 80 -14.09 -2.18 8.65
CA VAL A 80 -13.57 -2.41 10.00
C VAL A 80 -12.78 -1.17 10.42
N PRO A 81 -13.46 -0.12 10.91
CA PRO A 81 -12.78 1.13 11.30
C PRO A 81 -11.81 0.91 12.46
N ALA A 82 -10.57 1.43 12.33
CA ALA A 82 -9.57 1.40 13.38
C ALA A 82 -8.55 2.55 13.21
N ASP A 83 -8.03 3.07 14.31
CA ASP A 83 -6.89 3.97 14.31
C ASP A 83 -5.59 3.17 14.38
N SER A 84 -4.91 3.02 13.25
CA SER A 84 -3.67 2.24 13.17
C SER A 84 -2.54 2.80 14.05
N ALA A 85 -2.62 4.03 14.55
CA ALA A 85 -1.64 4.57 15.48
C ALA A 85 -1.80 4.05 16.93
N LYS A 86 -2.91 3.33 17.22
CA LYS A 86 -3.25 2.82 18.55
C LYS A 86 -3.14 1.30 18.57
N MET A 87 -2.34 0.76 19.48
CA MET A 87 -2.08 -0.68 19.55
C MET A 87 -3.33 -1.48 19.90
N GLU A 88 -4.15 -1.00 20.83
CA GLU A 88 -5.44 -1.60 21.19
C GLU A 88 -6.44 -1.64 20.03
N GLU A 89 -6.40 -0.63 19.16
CA GLU A 89 -7.25 -0.61 17.96
C GLU A 89 -6.76 -1.59 16.88
N LEU A 90 -5.44 -1.83 16.80
CA LEU A 90 -4.90 -2.88 15.92
C LEU A 90 -5.27 -4.27 16.43
N ASP A 91 -5.24 -4.52 17.74
CA ASP A 91 -5.70 -5.78 18.33
C ASP A 91 -7.18 -6.01 18.03
N ARG A 92 -8.00 -4.99 18.22
CA ARG A 92 -9.43 -5.04 17.88
C ARG A 92 -9.65 -5.28 16.39
N LEU A 93 -8.88 -4.62 15.52
CA LEU A 93 -8.97 -4.81 14.05
C LEU A 93 -8.73 -6.28 13.68
N VAL A 94 -7.66 -6.88 14.19
CA VAL A 94 -7.35 -8.30 13.93
C VAL A 94 -8.47 -9.21 14.45
N ALA A 95 -8.97 -8.95 15.66
CA ALA A 95 -10.07 -9.72 16.24
C ALA A 95 -11.36 -9.61 15.41
N GLU A 96 -11.72 -8.41 14.93
CA GLU A 96 -12.91 -8.20 14.06
C GLU A 96 -12.75 -8.92 12.71
N VAL A 97 -11.58 -8.82 12.07
CA VAL A 97 -11.30 -9.56 10.83
C VAL A 97 -11.43 -11.07 11.04
N SER A 98 -10.91 -11.57 12.17
CA SER A 98 -10.93 -13.00 12.52
C SER A 98 -12.34 -13.59 12.74
N LYS A 99 -13.36 -12.75 12.96
CA LYS A 99 -14.75 -13.21 13.09
C LYS A 99 -15.33 -13.74 11.77
N THR A 100 -14.79 -13.31 10.64
CA THR A 100 -15.35 -13.60 9.32
C THR A 100 -14.37 -14.24 8.35
N THR A 101 -13.11 -14.42 8.74
CA THR A 101 -12.10 -15.20 8.01
C THR A 101 -11.08 -15.82 8.98
N ASP A 102 -10.54 -16.97 8.61
CA ASP A 102 -9.50 -17.66 9.37
C ASP A 102 -8.08 -17.36 8.87
N HIS A 103 -7.94 -16.59 7.76
CA HIS A 103 -6.67 -16.23 7.14
C HIS A 103 -6.74 -14.90 6.42
N VAL A 104 -5.57 -14.36 6.10
CA VAL A 104 -5.39 -13.19 5.22
C VAL A 104 -4.29 -13.54 4.21
N ASP A 105 -4.55 -13.34 2.92
CA ASP A 105 -3.57 -13.56 1.86
C ASP A 105 -2.78 -12.28 1.53
N ILE A 106 -3.42 -11.11 1.67
CA ILE A 106 -2.86 -9.84 1.25
C ILE A 106 -3.07 -8.80 2.36
N LEU A 107 -1.97 -8.22 2.84
CA LEU A 107 -2.00 -7.06 3.73
C LEU A 107 -1.39 -5.86 3.02
N PHE A 108 -2.19 -4.87 2.67
CA PHE A 108 -1.72 -3.60 2.17
C PHE A 108 -1.61 -2.58 3.31
N ALA A 109 -0.41 -2.45 3.88
CA ALA A 109 -0.08 -1.51 4.95
C ALA A 109 0.15 -0.11 4.35
N ASN A 110 -0.96 0.61 4.13
CA ASN A 110 -0.99 1.87 3.42
C ASN A 110 -1.33 3.09 4.29
N ALA A 111 -1.86 2.90 5.50
CA ALA A 111 -2.16 4.02 6.39
C ALA A 111 -0.93 4.89 6.62
N GLY A 112 -1.10 6.21 6.48
CA GLY A 112 0.01 7.14 6.64
C GLY A 112 -0.46 8.59 6.71
N ALA A 113 0.46 9.47 7.11
CA ALA A 113 0.29 10.91 7.17
C ALA A 113 1.56 11.63 6.72
N THR A 114 1.41 12.89 6.34
CA THR A 114 2.50 13.82 6.10
C THR A 114 2.29 15.08 6.94
N TRP A 115 3.38 15.81 7.14
CA TRP A 115 3.37 17.16 7.72
C TRP A 115 4.43 17.98 7.00
N GLY A 116 4.04 19.15 6.51
CA GLY A 116 4.91 20.13 5.87
C GLY A 116 5.08 21.35 6.76
N GLU A 117 6.32 21.71 7.08
CA GLU A 117 6.67 22.86 7.92
C GLU A 117 8.14 23.24 7.66
N LYS A 118 8.53 24.51 7.90
CA LYS A 118 9.93 24.93 7.86
C LYS A 118 10.76 24.13 8.86
N PHE A 119 12.04 23.98 8.55
CA PHE A 119 12.98 23.29 9.46
C PHE A 119 12.97 23.90 10.88
N ASP A 120 13.08 25.24 10.97
CA ASP A 120 13.22 25.95 12.25
C ASP A 120 11.95 25.94 13.12
N THR A 121 10.77 25.70 12.53
CA THR A 121 9.48 25.71 13.23
C THR A 121 8.79 24.35 13.25
N HIS A 122 9.46 23.29 12.76
CA HIS A 122 8.85 21.96 12.66
C HIS A 122 8.50 21.41 14.06
N PRO A 123 7.20 21.22 14.40
CA PRO A 123 6.80 20.83 15.74
C PRO A 123 7.17 19.37 16.05
N GLU A 124 7.79 19.13 17.21
CA GLU A 124 8.14 17.79 17.72
C GLU A 124 6.93 16.84 17.71
N LYS A 125 5.77 17.31 18.19
CA LYS A 125 4.52 16.55 18.19
C LYS A 125 4.12 16.05 16.82
N MET A 126 4.37 16.81 15.76
CA MET A 126 4.02 16.41 14.40
C MET A 126 5.06 15.43 13.84
N PHE A 127 6.34 15.61 14.20
CA PHE A 127 7.38 14.64 13.89
C PHE A 127 7.02 13.25 14.47
N SER A 128 6.76 13.19 15.77
CA SER A 128 6.37 11.98 16.49
C SER A 128 5.12 11.33 15.88
N LYS A 129 4.08 12.13 15.61
CA LYS A 129 2.85 11.63 14.98
C LYS A 129 3.07 10.99 13.61
N VAL A 130 3.94 11.57 12.78
CA VAL A 130 4.28 11.00 11.46
C VAL A 130 5.05 9.68 11.64
N MET A 131 6.01 9.62 12.55
CA MET A 131 6.78 8.40 12.84
C MET A 131 5.89 7.31 13.44
N ASP A 132 5.01 7.64 14.37
CA ASP A 132 4.08 6.68 14.96
C ASP A 132 3.17 6.05 13.90
N LEU A 133 2.63 6.86 12.97
CA LEU A 133 1.70 6.34 11.97
C LEU A 133 2.40 5.68 10.78
N ASN A 134 3.53 6.22 10.30
CA ASN A 134 4.17 5.73 9.08
C ASN A 134 5.20 4.61 9.31
N VAL A 135 5.68 4.45 10.55
CA VAL A 135 6.73 3.49 10.91
C VAL A 135 6.23 2.49 11.93
N LYS A 136 5.95 2.96 13.15
CA LYS A 136 5.53 2.10 14.26
C LYS A 136 4.24 1.34 13.94
N SER A 137 3.21 2.04 13.45
CA SER A 137 1.95 1.40 13.11
C SER A 137 2.08 0.37 11.97
N VAL A 138 2.93 0.64 10.98
CA VAL A 138 3.18 -0.29 9.87
C VAL A 138 3.77 -1.60 10.39
N PHE A 139 4.83 -1.50 11.21
CA PHE A 139 5.47 -2.68 11.81
C PHE A 139 4.48 -3.49 12.64
N TYR A 140 3.76 -2.86 13.58
CA TYR A 140 2.84 -3.57 14.47
C TYR A 140 1.59 -4.09 13.75
N THR A 141 1.11 -3.40 12.72
CA THR A 141 0.03 -3.94 11.87
C THR A 141 0.46 -5.28 11.25
N ILE A 142 1.66 -5.33 10.66
CA ILE A 142 2.17 -6.55 10.03
C ILE A 142 2.37 -7.64 11.09
N GLN A 143 3.00 -7.31 12.23
CA GLN A 143 3.23 -8.25 13.32
C GLN A 143 1.92 -8.89 13.80
N LYS A 144 0.89 -8.08 14.07
CA LYS A 144 -0.40 -8.55 14.58
C LYS A 144 -1.19 -9.36 13.55
N PHE A 145 -1.07 -9.06 12.26
CA PHE A 145 -1.67 -9.85 11.18
C PHE A 145 -0.87 -11.10 10.81
N THR A 146 0.38 -11.25 11.25
CA THR A 146 1.24 -12.37 10.88
C THR A 146 0.60 -13.74 11.15
N PRO A 147 -0.11 -14.00 12.26
CA PRO A 147 -0.78 -15.29 12.47
C PRO A 147 -1.81 -15.61 11.38
N LEU A 148 -2.56 -14.63 10.91
CA LEU A 148 -3.53 -14.79 9.82
C LEU A 148 -2.84 -14.91 8.45
N LEU A 149 -1.75 -14.18 8.23
CA LEU A 149 -0.96 -14.24 7.00
C LEU A 149 -0.29 -15.60 6.81
N THR A 150 0.20 -16.21 7.88
CA THR A 150 0.89 -17.51 7.81
C THR A 150 -0.05 -18.70 7.80
N LYS A 151 -1.34 -18.51 8.11
CA LYS A 151 -2.29 -19.63 8.35
C LYS A 151 -2.47 -20.55 7.15
N LYS A 152 -2.56 -19.98 5.94
CA LYS A 152 -2.72 -20.72 4.67
C LYS A 152 -1.58 -20.49 3.68
N ALA A 153 -0.55 -19.76 4.09
CA ALA A 153 0.60 -19.48 3.25
C ALA A 153 1.41 -20.75 2.97
N THR A 154 1.80 -20.94 1.72
CA THR A 154 2.66 -22.03 1.28
C THR A 154 3.70 -21.50 0.29
N LEU A 155 4.71 -22.31 -0.03
CA LEU A 155 5.70 -21.95 -1.04
C LEU A 155 5.05 -21.65 -2.42
N GLN A 156 4.01 -22.40 -2.78
CA GLN A 156 3.30 -22.25 -4.06
C GLN A 156 2.28 -21.10 -4.05
N ASN A 157 1.74 -20.77 -2.88
CA ASN A 157 0.79 -19.68 -2.69
C ASN A 157 1.14 -18.87 -1.44
N PRO A 158 2.24 -18.09 -1.48
CA PRO A 158 2.66 -17.27 -0.36
C PRO A 158 1.72 -16.08 -0.16
N SER A 159 1.56 -15.65 1.10
CA SER A 159 0.86 -14.42 1.43
C SER A 159 1.72 -13.19 1.08
N ARG A 160 1.08 -12.05 0.95
CA ARG A 160 1.70 -10.80 0.50
C ARG A 160 1.53 -9.69 1.53
N VAL A 161 2.62 -9.05 1.87
CA VAL A 161 2.64 -7.77 2.58
C VAL A 161 3.15 -6.71 1.62
N ILE A 162 2.38 -5.66 1.42
CA ILE A 162 2.75 -4.52 0.58
C ILE A 162 2.75 -3.28 1.47
N ILE A 163 3.87 -2.56 1.52
CA ILE A 163 4.03 -1.36 2.36
C ILE A 163 4.04 -0.13 1.47
N THR A 164 3.22 0.86 1.77
CA THR A 164 3.27 2.15 1.09
C THR A 164 4.41 3.01 1.63
N ALA A 165 5.52 3.05 0.90
CA ALA A 165 6.60 4.00 1.07
C ALA A 165 6.32 5.31 0.30
N SER A 166 7.32 5.90 -0.30
CA SER A 166 7.24 7.08 -1.19
C SER A 166 8.57 7.26 -1.90
N VAL A 167 8.57 7.94 -3.05
CA VAL A 167 9.81 8.45 -3.66
C VAL A 167 10.58 9.40 -2.73
N ALA A 168 9.89 10.06 -1.78
CA ALA A 168 10.51 10.89 -0.74
C ALA A 168 11.34 10.07 0.27
N GLY A 169 11.19 8.75 0.31
CA GLY A 169 12.05 7.86 1.09
C GLY A 169 13.24 7.30 0.30
N ILE A 170 13.27 7.51 -1.01
CA ILE A 170 14.37 7.12 -1.90
C ILE A 170 15.27 8.33 -2.18
N GLY A 171 14.66 9.43 -2.63
CA GLY A 171 15.33 10.70 -2.87
C GLY A 171 15.06 11.71 -1.76
N ILE A 172 15.41 12.97 -2.01
CA ILE A 172 15.11 14.07 -1.09
C ILE A 172 13.66 14.50 -1.29
N GLY A 173 12.91 14.57 -0.20
CA GLY A 173 11.56 15.09 -0.17
C GLY A 173 11.48 16.61 -0.37
N THR A 174 10.37 17.20 0.01
CA THR A 174 10.20 18.67 -0.07
C THR A 174 11.08 19.34 0.99
N VAL A 175 11.76 20.43 0.58
CA VAL A 175 12.59 21.31 1.43
C VAL A 175 12.06 22.73 1.41
N GLY A 176 12.55 23.61 2.28
CA GLY A 176 12.13 25.03 2.38
C GLY A 176 10.85 25.19 3.21
N GLU A 177 9.96 26.11 2.80
CA GLU A 177 8.78 26.52 3.57
C GLU A 177 7.82 25.36 3.92
N ASN A 178 7.69 24.40 3.02
CA ASN A 178 6.84 23.20 3.18
C ASN A 178 7.69 21.93 3.30
N ALA A 179 8.81 22.00 4.01
CA ALA A 179 9.71 20.87 4.19
C ALA A 179 9.01 19.69 4.87
N THR A 180 9.34 18.48 4.43
CA THR A 180 8.72 17.25 4.95
C THR A 180 9.75 16.28 5.55
N PRO A 181 10.62 16.71 6.49
CA PRO A 181 11.73 15.88 6.98
C PRO A 181 11.24 14.63 7.71
N SER A 182 10.23 14.74 8.58
CA SER A 182 9.65 13.60 9.29
C SER A 182 8.99 12.59 8.33
N TYR A 183 8.32 13.08 7.29
CA TYR A 183 7.71 12.22 6.28
C TYR A 183 8.79 11.47 5.48
N SER A 184 9.80 12.16 4.96
CA SER A 184 10.89 11.53 4.20
C SER A 184 11.63 10.49 5.03
N ALA A 185 12.00 10.80 6.28
CA ALA A 185 12.61 9.87 7.21
C ALA A 185 11.71 8.65 7.46
N SER A 186 10.41 8.86 7.69
CA SER A 186 9.46 7.77 7.91
C SER A 186 9.30 6.86 6.70
N LYS A 187 9.35 7.40 5.48
CA LYS A 187 9.22 6.62 4.25
C LYS A 187 10.52 5.86 3.91
N ALA A 188 11.68 6.40 4.25
CA ALA A 188 12.95 5.65 4.22
C ALA A 188 12.94 4.48 5.24
N ALA A 189 12.45 4.72 6.45
CA ALA A 189 12.26 3.67 7.45
C ALA A 189 11.29 2.58 6.98
N ALA A 190 10.17 2.95 6.36
CA ALA A 190 9.20 1.99 5.79
C ALA A 190 9.82 1.10 4.70
N ILE A 191 10.68 1.67 3.84
CA ILE A 191 11.47 0.93 2.86
C ILE A 191 12.38 -0.09 3.55
N HIS A 192 13.07 0.31 4.62
CA HIS A 192 13.98 -0.57 5.34
C HIS A 192 13.22 -1.66 6.10
N ILE A 193 12.08 -1.35 6.71
CA ILE A 193 11.16 -2.33 7.32
C ILE A 193 10.75 -3.39 6.30
N ALA A 194 10.39 -3.00 5.06
CA ALA A 194 10.02 -3.96 4.02
C ALA A 194 11.14 -4.96 3.74
N LYS A 195 12.40 -4.50 3.65
CA LYS A 195 13.57 -5.36 3.43
C LYS A 195 13.82 -6.30 4.60
N ASN A 196 13.76 -5.80 5.84
CA ASN A 196 13.94 -6.64 7.03
C ASN A 196 12.85 -7.71 7.12
N LEU A 197 11.58 -7.33 6.96
CA LEU A 197 10.47 -8.26 7.06
C LEU A 197 10.43 -9.26 5.89
N ALA A 198 10.97 -8.92 4.73
CA ALA A 198 11.14 -9.86 3.63
C ALA A 198 12.04 -11.05 4.03
N VAL A 199 13.13 -10.77 4.75
CA VAL A 199 14.04 -11.82 5.26
C VAL A 199 13.41 -12.58 6.44
N GLU A 200 12.80 -11.87 7.38
CA GLU A 200 12.21 -12.43 8.60
C GLU A 200 10.99 -13.33 8.31
N LEU A 201 10.12 -12.89 7.40
CA LEU A 201 8.86 -13.58 7.11
C LEU A 201 8.93 -14.52 5.90
N GLY A 202 9.97 -14.40 5.06
CA GLY A 202 10.18 -15.26 3.88
C GLY A 202 10.13 -16.74 4.19
N PRO A 203 10.84 -17.26 5.21
CA PRO A 203 10.77 -18.67 5.63
C PRO A 203 9.36 -19.12 6.09
N ARG A 204 8.48 -18.17 6.39
CA ARG A 204 7.08 -18.38 6.78
C ARG A 204 6.12 -18.22 5.60
N HIS A 205 6.64 -18.19 4.38
CA HIS A 205 5.90 -18.00 3.14
C HIS A 205 5.10 -16.70 3.08
N VAL A 206 5.63 -15.60 3.63
CA VAL A 206 5.06 -14.26 3.52
C VAL A 206 6.07 -13.37 2.80
N LEU A 207 5.73 -12.93 1.59
CA LEU A 207 6.58 -12.05 0.79
C LEU A 207 6.24 -10.60 1.10
N THR A 208 7.26 -9.81 1.42
CA THR A 208 7.10 -8.40 1.83
C THR A 208 7.80 -7.48 0.85
N ASN A 209 7.05 -6.56 0.23
CA ASN A 209 7.57 -5.58 -0.71
C ASN A 209 7.07 -4.17 -0.36
N ALA A 210 7.75 -3.15 -0.86
CA ALA A 210 7.31 -1.76 -0.76
C ALA A 210 6.95 -1.19 -2.14
N ILE A 211 5.91 -0.37 -2.18
CA ILE A 211 5.68 0.54 -3.30
C ILE A 211 6.13 1.94 -2.90
N ALA A 212 6.74 2.67 -3.82
CA ALA A 212 7.19 4.04 -3.62
C ALA A 212 6.51 4.97 -4.64
N PRO A 213 5.27 5.43 -4.33
CA PRO A 213 4.54 6.32 -5.21
C PRO A 213 5.19 7.70 -5.29
N GLY A 214 5.08 8.31 -6.48
CA GLY A 214 5.27 9.74 -6.68
C GLY A 214 3.98 10.52 -6.38
N PHE A 215 3.68 11.52 -7.22
CA PHE A 215 2.50 12.33 -7.04
C PHE A 215 1.26 11.70 -7.65
N TYR A 216 0.26 11.51 -6.80
CA TYR A 216 -1.10 11.09 -7.14
C TYR A 216 -2.08 12.13 -6.63
N PRO A 217 -3.04 12.61 -7.43
CA PRO A 217 -4.07 13.52 -6.97
C PRO A 217 -4.83 12.93 -5.79
N SER A 218 -4.73 13.56 -4.63
CA SER A 218 -5.37 13.11 -3.40
C SER A 218 -5.49 14.26 -2.41
N LYS A 219 -6.36 14.12 -1.42
CA LYS A 219 -6.47 15.12 -0.34
C LYS A 219 -5.15 15.32 0.43
N MET A 220 -4.26 14.33 0.46
CA MET A 220 -2.95 14.44 1.10
C MET A 220 -1.97 15.26 0.25
N ALA A 221 -2.07 15.18 -1.07
CA ALA A 221 -1.17 15.83 -2.00
C ALA A 221 -1.63 17.22 -2.44
N SER A 222 -2.91 17.61 -2.23
CA SER A 222 -3.51 18.83 -2.77
C SER A 222 -2.72 20.09 -2.39
N GLY A 223 -2.44 20.30 -1.11
CA GLY A 223 -1.70 21.49 -0.67
C GLY A 223 -0.28 21.57 -1.24
N LEU A 224 0.39 20.45 -1.44
CA LEU A 224 1.72 20.42 -2.05
C LEU A 224 1.66 20.63 -3.58
N ILE A 225 0.64 20.11 -4.23
CA ILE A 225 0.40 20.35 -5.66
C ILE A 225 0.15 21.84 -5.91
N GLU A 226 -0.71 22.48 -5.09
CA GLU A 226 -0.97 23.92 -5.17
C GLU A 226 0.29 24.75 -4.92
N ALA A 227 1.06 24.42 -3.88
CA ALA A 227 2.32 25.10 -3.55
C ALA A 227 3.39 24.99 -4.65
N LYS A 228 3.30 23.97 -5.51
CA LYS A 228 4.21 23.73 -6.64
C LYS A 228 3.66 24.23 -7.99
N GLY A 229 2.67 25.11 -8.00
CA GLY A 229 2.13 25.72 -9.23
C GLY A 229 0.96 24.97 -9.86
N GLY A 230 0.38 24.01 -9.16
CA GLY A 230 -0.80 23.27 -9.59
C GLY A 230 -0.53 21.99 -10.37
N MET A 231 -1.61 21.36 -10.83
CA MET A 231 -1.56 20.03 -11.49
C MET A 231 -0.69 20.03 -12.75
N LYS A 232 -0.87 21.03 -13.63
CA LYS A 232 -0.17 21.10 -14.92
C LYS A 232 1.35 21.23 -14.75
N GLU A 233 1.78 22.02 -13.77
CA GLU A 233 3.21 22.16 -13.49
C GLU A 233 3.81 20.85 -12.95
N MET A 234 3.08 20.16 -12.11
CA MET A 234 3.48 18.86 -11.60
C MET A 234 3.52 17.77 -12.69
N GLU A 235 2.62 17.84 -13.68
CA GLU A 235 2.65 16.94 -14.86
C GLU A 235 3.90 17.19 -15.70
N ASN A 236 4.25 18.47 -15.96
CA ASN A 236 5.48 18.86 -16.67
C ASN A 236 6.76 18.39 -15.95
N TYR A 237 6.72 18.29 -14.62
CA TYR A 237 7.84 17.79 -13.85
C TYR A 237 8.03 16.28 -14.02
N SER A 238 6.99 15.52 -14.27
CA SER A 238 7.06 14.06 -14.47
C SER A 238 7.60 13.73 -15.87
N PRO A 239 8.65 12.92 -16.00
CA PRO A 239 9.20 12.53 -17.31
C PRO A 239 8.17 11.90 -18.28
N ASN A 240 7.17 11.20 -17.77
CA ASN A 240 6.10 10.63 -18.58
C ASN A 240 4.94 11.61 -18.87
N GLY A 241 5.05 12.88 -18.48
CA GLY A 241 4.09 13.95 -18.79
C GLY A 241 2.76 13.88 -18.06
N ARG A 242 2.64 13.08 -16.99
CA ARG A 242 1.39 12.98 -16.23
C ARG A 242 1.61 12.64 -14.75
N LEU A 243 0.62 12.92 -13.93
CA LEU A 243 0.53 12.42 -12.58
C LEU A 243 0.01 10.96 -12.56
N GLY A 244 0.17 10.29 -11.44
CA GLY A 244 -0.36 8.96 -11.24
C GLY A 244 -1.89 8.92 -11.25
N LYS A 245 -2.46 7.83 -11.77
CA LYS A 245 -3.89 7.57 -11.84
C LYS A 245 -4.28 6.42 -10.91
N PRO A 246 -5.56 6.28 -10.54
CA PRO A 246 -6.06 5.16 -9.74
C PRO A 246 -5.61 3.78 -10.24
N GLU A 247 -5.64 3.58 -11.56
CA GLU A 247 -5.31 2.32 -12.22
C GLU A 247 -3.82 1.95 -12.06
N ASP A 248 -2.92 2.95 -11.96
CA ASP A 248 -1.49 2.70 -11.78
C ASP A 248 -1.21 2.02 -10.42
N ILE A 249 -1.90 2.45 -9.36
CA ILE A 249 -1.80 1.81 -8.03
C ILE A 249 -2.56 0.49 -8.00
N ALA A 250 -3.76 0.44 -8.54
CA ALA A 250 -4.57 -0.77 -8.57
C ALA A 250 -3.82 -1.91 -9.28
N GLY A 251 -3.30 -1.65 -10.48
CA GLY A 251 -2.55 -2.61 -11.28
C GLY A 251 -1.27 -3.08 -10.57
N LEU A 252 -0.51 -2.16 -9.98
CA LEU A 252 0.71 -2.52 -9.25
C LEU A 252 0.42 -3.37 -8.00
N VAL A 253 -0.62 -3.04 -7.24
CA VAL A 253 -1.00 -3.82 -6.04
C VAL A 253 -1.53 -5.19 -6.45
N VAL A 254 -2.32 -5.31 -7.51
CA VAL A 254 -2.78 -6.60 -8.05
C VAL A 254 -1.58 -7.44 -8.51
N PHE A 255 -0.64 -6.86 -9.27
CA PHE A 255 0.60 -7.53 -9.67
C PHE A 255 1.36 -8.08 -8.46
N LEU A 256 1.63 -7.24 -7.44
CA LEU A 256 2.35 -7.65 -6.23
C LEU A 256 1.59 -8.68 -5.38
N SER A 257 0.27 -8.76 -5.54
CA SER A 257 -0.60 -9.72 -4.85
C SER A 257 -0.76 -11.05 -5.58
N SER A 258 -0.37 -11.12 -6.83
CA SER A 258 -0.55 -12.26 -7.73
C SER A 258 0.67 -13.20 -7.76
N ARG A 259 0.56 -14.28 -8.52
CA ARG A 259 1.67 -15.20 -8.79
C ARG A 259 2.77 -14.59 -9.64
N ALA A 260 2.46 -13.57 -10.44
CA ALA A 260 3.44 -12.89 -11.29
C ALA A 260 4.60 -12.28 -10.50
N SER A 261 4.38 -11.97 -9.20
CA SER A 261 5.38 -11.42 -8.29
C SER A 261 5.96 -12.43 -7.30
N SER A 262 5.78 -13.75 -7.51
CA SER A 262 6.15 -14.77 -6.52
C SER A 262 7.65 -14.86 -6.22
N HIS A 263 8.50 -14.24 -7.03
CA HIS A 263 9.94 -14.16 -6.78
C HIS A 263 10.39 -12.75 -6.35
N LEU A 264 9.45 -11.83 -6.09
CA LEU A 264 9.73 -10.51 -5.54
C LEU A 264 9.57 -10.55 -4.02
N ASN A 265 10.67 -10.34 -3.29
CA ASN A 265 10.69 -10.27 -1.83
C ASN A 265 11.75 -9.24 -1.40
N GLY A 266 11.35 -8.19 -0.70
CA GLY A 266 12.19 -7.06 -0.31
C GLY A 266 12.38 -6.00 -1.39
N ALA A 267 11.65 -6.09 -2.50
CA ALA A 267 11.70 -5.11 -3.57
C ALA A 267 11.06 -3.77 -3.16
N VAL A 268 11.59 -2.69 -3.74
CA VAL A 268 11.05 -1.32 -3.65
C VAL A 268 10.71 -0.86 -5.05
N ILE A 269 9.43 -0.74 -5.36
CA ILE A 269 8.97 -0.45 -6.71
C ILE A 269 8.45 0.99 -6.77
N THR A 270 9.13 1.84 -7.53
CA THR A 270 8.68 3.21 -7.80
C THR A 270 7.51 3.20 -8.80
N THR A 271 6.54 4.07 -8.55
CA THR A 271 5.43 4.32 -9.47
C THR A 271 5.19 5.84 -9.52
N ASP A 272 6.05 6.52 -10.27
CA ASP A 272 6.20 7.99 -10.24
C ASP A 272 6.43 8.61 -11.63
N GLY A 273 6.30 7.83 -12.70
CA GLY A 273 6.57 8.29 -14.06
C GLY A 273 8.03 8.69 -14.33
N GLY A 274 8.97 8.21 -13.50
CA GLY A 274 10.39 8.50 -13.59
C GLY A 274 10.82 9.78 -12.84
N ALA A 275 9.93 10.42 -12.10
CA ALA A 275 10.19 11.71 -11.46
C ALA A 275 11.37 11.68 -10.48
N VAL A 276 11.58 10.58 -9.75
CA VAL A 276 12.68 10.43 -8.79
C VAL A 276 14.07 10.39 -9.46
N LEU A 277 14.11 10.01 -10.73
CA LEU A 277 15.35 9.91 -11.53
C LEU A 277 15.72 11.24 -12.20
N LYS A 278 14.76 12.17 -12.30
CA LYS A 278 15.00 13.50 -12.87
C LYS A 278 15.87 14.31 -11.90
N GLY A 279 17.15 14.42 -12.19
CA GLY A 279 18.08 15.28 -11.43
C GLY A 279 17.54 16.72 -11.37
N ARG A 280 17.83 17.43 -10.29
CA ARG A 280 17.66 18.87 -10.27
C ARG A 280 18.81 19.43 -11.13
N LEU A 281 18.50 19.71 -12.40
CA LEU A 281 19.36 20.53 -13.25
C LEU A 281 19.19 22.00 -12.84
#